data_28246f249610a02b3f2748d4728f6911
#
_entry.id   28246f249610a02b3f2748d4728f6911
#
_cell.length_a   1.000
_cell.length_b   1.000
_cell.length_c   1.000
_cell.angle_alpha   90.00
_cell.angle_beta   90.00
_cell.angle_gamma   90.00
#
_symmetry.space_group_name_H-M   'P 1'
#
loop_
_entity.id
_entity.type
_entity.pdbx_description
1 polymer ?
#
loop_
_entity_poly.entity_id
_entity_poly.type
_entity_poly.pdbx_seq_one_letter_code
_entity_poly.pdbx_strand_id
1 'polypeptide(L)'
;MVQDCRNCGSRNLKDLGFIGEVAPFFLRRVLNIEIRTSRAQHPLRLLARRLGALPQRLFAKVYGSSAYVEMQICLDCSFVSTKHAFSDDAIGRLYSDYRTAAYNQERISYEPTYAALAQHVGASDQEVQTRVGGLTTWLADKIHRENDFSMLDYGGSDGRFLPRIQGRKYVFEISDSTPLEGIARISNEADLATYSYVQIAHVLEHVPEPLALLKRVSSFVKPSGYLFIEVPQELTDAEFAELKSGIAPRGLPVHEHINFYSIPAITCLVKAAGLDLVSIQSVHADLGWTTCIILRALCQRPNR
;
A
#
# COMPACT_ATOMS: atom_id res chain seq x y z
N MET A 1 11.95 -9.90 21.50
CA MET A 1 10.59 -10.43 21.29
C MET A 1 10.56 -11.04 19.91
N VAL A 2 10.04 -12.27 19.77
CA VAL A 2 9.82 -12.88 18.45
C VAL A 2 8.67 -12.13 17.81
N GLN A 3 8.90 -11.58 16.63
CA GLN A 3 7.90 -10.81 15.89
C GLN A 3 7.07 -11.78 15.06
N ASP A 4 5.75 -11.68 15.14
CA ASP A 4 4.84 -12.45 14.30
C ASP A 4 4.68 -11.76 12.92
N CYS A 5 4.33 -12.51 11.90
CA CYS A 5 4.02 -11.97 10.57
C CYS A 5 2.81 -11.03 10.64
N ARG A 6 3.01 -9.76 10.30
CA ARG A 6 1.96 -8.72 10.33
C ARG A 6 0.83 -8.94 9.33
N ASN A 7 1.00 -9.92 8.44
CA ASN A 7 0.02 -10.30 7.41
C ASN A 7 -0.85 -11.50 7.82
N CYS A 8 -0.27 -12.54 8.44
CA CYS A 8 -1.00 -13.78 8.74
C CYS A 8 -0.83 -14.29 10.18
N GLY A 9 0.00 -13.64 11.01
CA GLY A 9 0.26 -14.03 12.39
C GLY A 9 1.24 -15.22 12.56
N SER A 10 1.83 -15.74 11.48
CA SER A 10 2.82 -16.83 11.56
C SER A 10 4.13 -16.36 12.20
N ARG A 11 4.82 -17.26 12.89
CA ARG A 11 6.17 -17.04 13.43
C ARG A 11 7.29 -17.49 12.51
N ASN A 12 6.95 -18.08 11.36
CA ASN A 12 7.91 -18.63 10.41
C ASN A 12 8.45 -17.52 9.50
N LEU A 13 9.24 -16.62 10.09
CA LEU A 13 9.83 -15.47 9.40
C LEU A 13 11.31 -15.74 9.10
N LYS A 14 11.73 -15.34 7.91
CA LYS A 14 13.12 -15.35 7.47
C LYS A 14 13.62 -13.93 7.28
N ASP A 15 14.74 -13.62 7.90
CA ASP A 15 15.45 -12.36 7.72
C ASP A 15 16.14 -12.35 6.35
N LEU A 16 15.95 -11.29 5.60
CA LEU A 16 16.55 -11.06 4.30
C LEU A 16 17.73 -10.06 4.37
N GLY A 17 17.97 -9.49 5.55
CA GLY A 17 18.99 -8.46 5.73
C GLY A 17 18.64 -7.11 5.10
N PHE A 18 19.67 -6.29 4.88
CA PHE A 18 19.52 -4.92 4.39
C PHE A 18 19.41 -4.86 2.86
N ILE A 19 18.30 -5.34 2.32
CA ILE A 19 18.00 -5.33 0.88
C ILE A 19 16.90 -4.34 0.47
N GLY A 20 16.23 -3.70 1.42
CA GLY A 20 15.23 -2.66 1.14
C GLY A 20 15.93 -1.34 0.81
N GLU A 21 16.05 -0.98 -0.47
CA GLU A 21 16.62 0.29 -0.92
C GLU A 21 15.62 1.42 -0.72
N VAL A 22 15.97 2.36 0.16
CA VAL A 22 15.03 3.39 0.61
C VAL A 22 15.18 4.65 -0.22
N ALA A 23 14.08 5.13 -0.76
CA ALA A 23 14.02 6.37 -1.51
C ALA A 23 14.37 7.60 -0.62
N PRO A 24 15.09 8.59 -1.16
CA PRO A 24 15.53 9.76 -0.39
C PRO A 24 14.39 10.54 0.28
N PHE A 25 13.25 10.67 -0.38
CA PHE A 25 12.09 11.35 0.18
C PHE A 25 11.48 10.57 1.36
N PHE A 26 11.40 9.23 1.26
CA PHE A 26 10.98 8.38 2.36
C PHE A 26 11.92 8.52 3.57
N LEU A 27 13.24 8.50 3.34
CA LEU A 27 14.22 8.73 4.40
C LEU A 27 14.00 10.04 5.13
N ARG A 28 13.73 11.11 4.38
CA ARG A 28 13.47 12.44 4.93
C ARG A 28 12.19 12.47 5.76
N ARG A 29 11.08 11.99 5.21
CA ARG A 29 9.76 12.11 5.83
C ARG A 29 9.55 11.08 6.94
N VAL A 30 9.94 9.82 6.74
CA VAL A 30 9.67 8.71 7.67
C VAL A 30 10.75 8.59 8.74
N LEU A 31 12.03 8.59 8.33
CA LEU A 31 13.17 8.35 9.22
C LEU A 31 13.83 9.63 9.73
N ASN A 32 13.41 10.79 9.22
CA ASN A 32 14.02 12.10 9.52
C ASN A 32 15.55 12.12 9.27
N ILE A 33 15.98 11.43 8.21
CA ILE A 33 17.36 11.36 7.74
C ILE A 33 17.49 12.21 6.47
N GLU A 34 18.38 13.19 6.48
CA GLU A 34 18.65 14.03 5.32
C GLU A 34 19.86 13.48 4.55
N ILE A 35 19.63 13.03 3.32
CA ILE A 35 20.69 12.72 2.36
C ILE A 35 20.65 13.83 1.30
N ARG A 36 21.64 14.72 1.34
CA ARG A 36 21.81 15.73 0.28
C ARG A 36 22.49 15.05 -0.91
N THR A 37 21.77 14.86 -1.99
CA THR A 37 22.34 14.52 -3.30
C THR A 37 23.02 15.77 -3.86
N SER A 38 24.23 16.10 -3.39
CA SER A 38 25.02 17.15 -4.03
C SER A 38 25.55 16.59 -5.36
N ARG A 39 25.32 17.29 -6.46
CA ARG A 39 25.98 17.07 -7.77
C ARG A 39 27.50 17.27 -7.74
N ALA A 40 28.13 17.38 -6.59
CA ALA A 40 29.56 17.53 -6.44
C ALA A 40 30.18 16.21 -6.00
N GLN A 41 30.89 15.57 -6.91
CA GLN A 41 31.86 14.52 -6.63
C GLN A 41 32.84 14.98 -5.56
N HIS A 42 32.70 14.53 -4.33
CA HIS A 42 33.76 14.42 -3.38
C HIS A 42 33.53 13.21 -2.48
N PRO A 43 34.48 12.26 -2.43
CA PRO A 43 34.46 11.18 -1.47
C PRO A 43 34.73 11.72 -0.08
N LEU A 44 34.03 11.21 0.91
CA LEU A 44 34.26 11.47 2.33
C LEU A 44 33.71 12.80 2.86
N ARG A 45 32.47 12.75 3.35
CA ARG A 45 32.14 13.25 4.70
C ARG A 45 30.66 12.97 5.01
N LEU A 46 30.39 11.77 5.53
CA LEU A 46 29.20 11.52 6.35
C LEU A 46 29.37 12.29 7.67
N LEU A 47 28.90 13.51 7.73
CA LEU A 47 28.62 14.14 9.00
C LEU A 47 27.18 13.84 9.37
N ALA A 48 26.98 12.77 10.14
CA ALA A 48 25.79 12.55 10.93
C ALA A 48 25.67 13.71 11.94
N ARG A 49 24.97 14.80 11.55
CA ARG A 49 24.59 15.85 12.50
C ARG A 49 23.32 15.41 13.21
N ARG A 50 23.56 14.97 14.45
CA ARG A 50 22.74 15.02 15.68
C ARG A 50 21.39 15.74 15.54
N LEU A 51 20.27 15.09 15.87
CA LEU A 51 19.61 15.04 17.19
C LEU A 51 18.16 14.58 17.01
N GLY A 52 17.70 13.71 17.88
CA GLY A 52 16.30 13.37 18.10
C GLY A 52 15.90 11.97 17.59
N ALA A 53 15.62 11.10 18.54
CA ALA A 53 15.11 9.74 18.42
C ALA A 53 16.13 8.65 18.03
N LEU A 54 16.89 8.20 18.99
CA LEU A 54 17.82 7.08 18.92
C LEU A 54 17.25 5.71 18.44
N PRO A 55 15.96 5.35 18.57
CA PRO A 55 15.49 4.02 18.15
C PRO A 55 15.42 3.80 16.64
N GLN A 56 15.13 4.85 15.86
CA GLN A 56 14.90 4.71 14.41
C GLN A 56 16.18 4.59 13.58
N ARG A 57 17.33 5.01 14.10
CA ARG A 57 18.63 4.93 13.41
C ARG A 57 19.22 3.52 13.33
N LEU A 58 18.72 2.59 14.15
CA LEU A 58 19.16 1.20 14.15
C LEU A 58 18.61 0.39 12.96
N PHE A 59 17.63 0.91 12.23
CA PHE A 59 16.92 0.19 11.20
C PHE A 59 17.35 0.50 9.78
N ALA A 60 18.21 1.49 9.57
CA ALA A 60 18.70 1.84 8.24
C ALA A 60 20.22 1.93 8.21
N LYS A 61 20.82 1.34 7.18
CA LYS A 61 22.23 1.50 6.84
C LYS A 61 22.36 2.48 5.68
N VAL A 62 23.23 3.47 5.82
CA VAL A 62 23.49 4.48 4.78
C VAL A 62 24.86 4.22 4.18
N TYR A 63 24.92 4.08 2.85
CA TYR A 63 26.14 3.89 2.08
C TYR A 63 26.18 4.96 0.97
N GLY A 64 26.98 6.00 1.17
CA GLY A 64 27.05 7.10 0.21
C GLY A 64 25.71 7.83 0.07
N SER A 65 25.09 7.76 -1.12
CA SER A 65 23.79 8.34 -1.43
C SER A 65 22.62 7.36 -1.30
N SER A 66 22.88 6.10 -0.96
CA SER A 66 21.87 5.05 -0.83
C SER A 66 21.67 4.67 0.64
N ALA A 67 20.45 4.35 1.00
CA ALA A 67 20.10 3.84 2.32
C ALA A 67 19.30 2.55 2.19
N TYR A 68 19.49 1.65 3.15
CA TYR A 68 18.88 0.34 3.14
C TYR A 68 18.24 0.03 4.49
N VAL A 69 17.07 -0.59 4.45
CA VAL A 69 16.38 -1.14 5.63
C VAL A 69 16.38 -2.67 5.60
N GLU A 70 16.29 -3.27 6.78
CA GLU A 70 16.14 -4.71 6.88
C GLU A 70 14.77 -5.14 6.39
N MET A 71 14.78 -6.18 5.54
CA MET A 71 13.58 -6.82 5.02
C MET A 71 13.42 -8.22 5.61
N GLN A 72 12.21 -8.74 5.59
CA GLN A 72 11.88 -10.11 6.01
C GLN A 72 10.81 -10.70 5.10
N ILE A 73 10.79 -12.02 5.01
CA ILE A 73 9.73 -12.78 4.32
C ILE A 73 9.10 -13.79 5.27
N CYS A 74 7.77 -13.90 5.21
CA CYS A 74 7.05 -15.00 5.85
C CYS A 74 7.12 -16.26 4.97
N LEU A 75 7.67 -17.35 5.49
CA LEU A 75 7.81 -18.59 4.74
C LEU A 75 6.47 -19.29 4.51
N ASP A 76 5.47 -19.04 5.37
CA ASP A 76 4.15 -19.64 5.24
C ASP A 76 3.26 -18.92 4.21
N CYS A 77 3.23 -17.58 4.22
CA CYS A 77 2.35 -16.83 3.33
C CYS A 77 3.05 -16.05 2.20
N SER A 78 4.38 -16.07 2.12
CA SER A 78 5.19 -15.32 1.13
C SER A 78 5.09 -13.79 1.23
N PHE A 79 4.54 -13.26 2.32
CA PHE A 79 4.50 -11.82 2.55
C PHE A 79 5.90 -11.28 2.81
N VAL A 80 6.33 -10.27 2.05
CA VAL A 80 7.60 -9.58 2.24
C VAL A 80 7.32 -8.20 2.80
N SER A 81 8.08 -7.80 3.80
CA SER A 81 7.91 -6.48 4.43
C SER A 81 9.22 -5.97 5.02
N THR A 82 9.25 -4.70 5.38
CA THR A 82 10.28 -4.21 6.28
C THR A 82 10.27 -5.00 7.58
N LYS A 83 11.43 -5.40 8.08
CA LYS A 83 11.54 -6.21 9.30
C LYS A 83 10.99 -5.47 10.51
N HIS A 84 11.27 -4.18 10.61
CA HIS A 84 10.75 -3.32 11.65
C HIS A 84 9.53 -2.55 11.14
N ALA A 85 8.45 -2.55 11.92
CA ALA A 85 7.29 -1.72 11.63
C ALA A 85 7.63 -0.25 11.87
N PHE A 86 7.21 0.60 10.95
CA PHE A 86 7.19 2.03 11.19
C PHE A 86 5.99 2.38 12.07
N SER A 87 6.08 3.44 12.87
CA SER A 87 4.92 3.93 13.60
C SER A 87 3.91 4.59 12.66
N ASP A 88 2.63 4.60 13.04
CA ASP A 88 1.58 5.30 12.29
C ASP A 88 1.92 6.78 12.08
N ASP A 89 2.52 7.44 13.10
CA ASP A 89 2.99 8.83 12.99
C ASP A 89 4.10 8.99 11.94
N ALA A 90 5.01 8.00 11.83
CA ALA A 90 6.08 8.06 10.85
C ALA A 90 5.54 7.93 9.43
N ILE A 91 4.61 7.01 9.21
CA ILE A 91 3.91 6.86 7.93
C ILE A 91 2.98 8.06 7.67
N GLY A 92 2.28 8.56 8.69
CA GLY A 92 1.46 9.75 8.59
C GLY A 92 2.23 10.98 8.08
N ARG A 93 3.50 11.14 8.50
CA ARG A 93 4.36 12.21 7.95
C ARG A 93 4.66 12.04 6.45
N LEU A 94 4.75 10.81 5.96
CA LEU A 94 4.94 10.57 4.52
C LEU A 94 3.74 11.07 3.71
N TYR A 95 2.54 10.89 4.25
CA TYR A 95 1.29 11.24 3.57
C TYR A 95 0.72 12.60 3.97
N SER A 96 1.37 13.34 4.90
CA SER A 96 0.98 14.71 5.17
C SER A 96 1.09 15.55 3.89
N ASP A 97 0.07 16.31 3.57
CA ASP A 97 -0.04 17.12 2.35
C ASP A 97 0.04 16.30 1.04
N TYR A 98 -0.30 15.00 1.08
CA TYR A 98 -0.14 14.08 -0.04
C TYR A 98 -0.70 14.64 -1.34
N ARG A 99 0.13 14.62 -2.39
CA ARG A 99 -0.16 15.13 -3.74
C ARG A 99 -0.49 16.63 -3.85
N THR A 100 -0.32 17.41 -2.80
CA THR A 100 -0.38 18.88 -2.94
C THR A 100 0.83 19.38 -3.74
N ALA A 101 0.75 20.63 -4.22
CA ALA A 101 1.87 21.26 -4.92
C ALA A 101 3.12 21.31 -4.04
N ALA A 102 2.98 21.57 -2.73
CA ALA A 102 4.08 21.61 -1.77
C ALA A 102 4.72 20.22 -1.60
N TYR A 103 3.91 19.16 -1.43
CA TYR A 103 4.37 17.79 -1.37
C TYR A 103 5.16 17.39 -2.64
N ASN A 104 4.60 17.65 -3.82
CA ASN A 104 5.24 17.32 -5.08
C ASN A 104 6.56 18.07 -5.26
N GLN A 105 6.61 19.36 -4.91
CA GLN A 105 7.83 20.17 -4.98
C GLN A 105 8.90 19.66 -4.02
N GLU A 106 8.54 19.33 -2.79
CA GLU A 106 9.47 18.74 -1.84
C GLU A 106 9.99 17.40 -2.36
N ARG A 107 9.11 16.49 -2.80
CA ARG A 107 9.51 15.17 -3.32
C ARG A 107 10.43 15.27 -4.53
N ILE A 108 10.14 16.13 -5.49
CA ILE A 108 10.97 16.37 -6.67
C ILE A 108 12.39 16.86 -6.27
N SER A 109 12.51 17.62 -5.17
CA SER A 109 13.82 18.09 -4.70
C SER A 109 14.73 16.93 -4.22
N TYR A 110 14.14 15.84 -3.73
CA TYR A 110 14.85 14.62 -3.32
C TYR A 110 14.92 13.57 -4.44
N GLU A 111 13.88 13.49 -5.27
CA GLU A 111 13.67 12.50 -6.32
C GLU A 111 13.30 13.20 -7.64
N PRO A 112 14.28 13.78 -8.37
CA PRO A 112 14.01 14.59 -9.56
C PRO A 112 13.21 13.84 -10.65
N THR A 113 13.38 12.51 -10.75
CA THR A 113 12.64 11.67 -11.70
C THR A 113 11.14 11.60 -11.41
N TYR A 114 10.73 11.89 -10.16
CA TYR A 114 9.32 11.94 -9.77
C TYR A 114 8.55 13.06 -10.51
N ALA A 115 9.22 14.09 -10.99
CA ALA A 115 8.57 15.16 -11.77
C ALA A 115 7.78 14.64 -12.98
N ALA A 116 8.29 13.62 -13.64
CA ALA A 116 7.59 12.98 -14.77
C ALA A 116 6.39 12.13 -14.35
N LEU A 117 6.36 11.66 -13.11
CA LEU A 117 5.32 10.78 -12.59
C LEU A 117 4.21 11.56 -11.87
N ALA A 118 4.55 12.68 -11.23
CA ALA A 118 3.66 13.42 -10.32
C ALA A 118 2.30 13.83 -10.93
N GLN A 119 2.26 14.03 -12.24
CA GLN A 119 1.03 14.41 -12.97
C GLN A 119 0.21 13.22 -13.46
N HIS A 120 0.73 11.99 -13.38
CA HIS A 120 0.10 10.80 -13.94
C HIS A 120 -0.42 9.83 -12.88
N VAL A 121 0.34 9.66 -11.80
CA VAL A 121 0.02 8.67 -10.75
C VAL A 121 -1.33 8.95 -10.11
N GLY A 122 -2.28 8.02 -10.28
CA GLY A 122 -3.64 8.13 -9.75
C GLY A 122 -4.50 9.23 -10.36
N ALA A 123 -4.06 9.86 -11.48
CA ALA A 123 -4.75 10.95 -12.14
C ALA A 123 -4.99 10.73 -13.64
N SER A 124 -4.27 9.77 -14.24
CA SER A 124 -4.38 9.46 -15.67
C SER A 124 -5.76 8.88 -16.01
N ASP A 125 -6.41 9.42 -17.04
CA ASP A 125 -7.68 8.89 -17.54
C ASP A 125 -7.57 7.43 -17.97
N GLN A 126 -6.44 7.04 -18.57
CA GLN A 126 -6.18 5.66 -18.95
C GLN A 126 -6.08 4.75 -17.73
N GLU A 127 -5.41 5.18 -16.65
CA GLU A 127 -5.37 4.43 -15.41
C GLU A 127 -6.77 4.18 -14.85
N VAL A 128 -7.59 5.23 -14.78
CA VAL A 128 -8.98 5.11 -14.33
C VAL A 128 -9.79 4.17 -15.23
N GLN A 129 -9.68 4.31 -16.55
CA GLN A 129 -10.39 3.42 -17.49
C GLN A 129 -9.98 1.96 -17.33
N THR A 130 -8.68 1.68 -17.28
CA THR A 130 -8.14 0.32 -17.13
C THR A 130 -8.54 -0.30 -15.81
N ARG A 131 -8.34 0.40 -14.69
CA ARG A 131 -8.62 -0.14 -13.35
C ARG A 131 -10.12 -0.28 -13.11
N VAL A 132 -10.89 0.79 -13.32
CA VAL A 132 -12.34 0.80 -13.03
C VAL A 132 -13.13 -0.04 -14.03
N GLY A 133 -12.80 0.05 -15.32
CA GLY A 133 -13.47 -0.76 -16.36
C GLY A 133 -13.27 -2.25 -16.14
N GLY A 134 -12.02 -2.66 -15.96
CA GLY A 134 -11.68 -4.06 -15.66
C GLY A 134 -12.29 -4.55 -14.36
N LEU A 135 -12.28 -3.73 -13.30
CA LEU A 135 -12.92 -4.06 -12.02
C LEU A 135 -14.44 -4.22 -12.16
N THR A 136 -15.10 -3.28 -12.82
CA THR A 136 -16.56 -3.32 -13.02
C THR A 136 -16.99 -4.59 -13.74
N THR A 137 -16.27 -4.97 -14.81
CA THR A 137 -16.52 -6.20 -15.56
C THR A 137 -16.27 -7.44 -14.70
N TRP A 138 -15.17 -7.46 -13.95
CA TRP A 138 -14.83 -8.61 -13.11
C TRP A 138 -15.80 -8.84 -11.96
N LEU A 139 -16.43 -7.80 -11.44
CA LEU A 139 -17.42 -7.88 -10.36
C LEU A 139 -18.82 -8.26 -10.83
N ALA A 140 -19.14 -8.11 -12.11
CA ALA A 140 -20.51 -8.17 -12.64
C ALA A 140 -21.27 -9.46 -12.31
N ASP A 141 -20.56 -10.58 -12.28
CA ASP A 141 -21.10 -11.93 -11.99
C ASP A 141 -20.78 -12.43 -10.57
N LYS A 142 -20.04 -11.66 -9.77
CA LYS A 142 -19.53 -12.09 -8.46
C LYS A 142 -20.25 -11.45 -7.28
N ILE A 143 -20.84 -10.28 -7.48
CA ILE A 143 -21.54 -9.58 -6.42
C ILE A 143 -23.03 -9.60 -6.63
N HIS A 144 -23.76 -9.97 -5.56
CA HIS A 144 -25.20 -9.83 -5.53
C HIS A 144 -25.57 -8.43 -5.05
N ARG A 145 -26.45 -7.73 -5.77
CA ARG A 145 -26.87 -6.37 -5.45
C ARG A 145 -28.28 -6.35 -4.89
N GLU A 146 -28.39 -5.76 -3.72
CA GLU A 146 -29.67 -5.44 -3.10
C GLU A 146 -30.18 -4.07 -3.59
N ASN A 147 -31.46 -3.78 -3.36
CA ASN A 147 -32.08 -2.50 -3.77
C ASN A 147 -31.38 -1.28 -3.13
N ASP A 148 -30.84 -1.41 -1.92
CA ASP A 148 -30.14 -0.35 -1.18
C ASP A 148 -28.62 -0.60 -1.14
N PHE A 149 -28.04 -0.83 -2.31
CA PHE A 149 -26.61 -1.10 -2.44
C PHE A 149 -25.77 0.14 -2.14
N SER A 150 -24.82 0.01 -1.22
CA SER A 150 -23.93 1.09 -0.82
C SER A 150 -22.47 0.66 -0.91
N MET A 151 -21.60 1.57 -1.34
CA MET A 151 -20.18 1.33 -1.57
C MET A 151 -19.33 2.34 -0.80
N LEU A 152 -18.25 1.87 -0.18
CA LEU A 152 -17.24 2.69 0.46
C LEU A 152 -15.88 2.44 -0.20
N ASP A 153 -15.17 3.50 -0.58
CA ASP A 153 -13.74 3.47 -0.92
C ASP A 153 -12.93 3.94 0.30
N TYR A 154 -12.27 3.00 0.97
CA TYR A 154 -11.48 3.28 2.17
C TYR A 154 -10.05 3.69 1.79
N GLY A 155 -9.67 4.95 2.04
CA GLY A 155 -8.43 5.54 1.56
C GLY A 155 -8.48 5.87 0.07
N GLY A 156 -9.68 6.15 -0.46
CA GLY A 156 -9.95 6.24 -1.89
C GLY A 156 -9.74 7.63 -2.51
N SER A 157 -9.12 8.58 -1.80
CA SER A 157 -8.90 9.96 -2.27
C SER A 157 -10.22 10.63 -2.67
N ASP A 158 -10.51 10.81 -3.96
CA ASP A 158 -11.74 11.40 -4.48
C ASP A 158 -12.81 10.37 -4.89
N GLY A 159 -12.56 9.07 -4.70
CA GLY A 159 -13.46 7.97 -5.01
C GLY A 159 -13.52 7.55 -6.48
N ARG A 160 -12.62 8.11 -7.35
CA ARG A 160 -12.60 7.83 -8.80
C ARG A 160 -12.40 6.37 -9.16
N PHE A 161 -11.84 5.57 -8.26
CA PHE A 161 -11.56 4.14 -8.48
C PHE A 161 -12.69 3.21 -8.04
N LEU A 162 -13.80 3.73 -7.53
CA LEU A 162 -15.00 2.92 -7.29
C LEU A 162 -15.53 2.30 -8.59
N PRO A 163 -15.99 1.04 -8.56
CA PRO A 163 -16.56 0.40 -9.74
C PRO A 163 -17.81 1.15 -10.24
N ARG A 164 -18.06 1.08 -11.55
CA ARG A 164 -19.22 1.71 -12.20
C ARG A 164 -20.50 0.89 -11.96
N ILE A 165 -20.81 0.67 -10.68
CA ILE A 165 -21.99 -0.05 -10.21
C ILE A 165 -22.95 0.97 -9.64
N GLN A 166 -24.25 0.76 -9.89
CA GLN A 166 -25.31 1.61 -9.35
C GLN A 166 -25.43 1.40 -7.84
N GLY A 167 -25.54 2.48 -7.07
CA GLY A 167 -25.65 2.48 -5.63
C GLY A 167 -25.14 3.79 -5.02
N ARG A 168 -25.36 3.95 -3.73
CA ARG A 168 -24.83 5.09 -2.97
C ARG A 168 -23.31 4.94 -2.80
N LYS A 169 -22.56 6.00 -3.07
CA LYS A 169 -21.10 6.00 -3.05
C LYS A 169 -20.56 6.89 -1.96
N TYR A 170 -19.59 6.37 -1.24
CA TYR A 170 -18.91 7.05 -0.13
C TYR A 170 -17.40 6.87 -0.29
N VAL A 171 -16.66 7.86 0.16
CA VAL A 171 -15.20 7.78 0.31
C VAL A 171 -14.82 8.17 1.73
N PHE A 172 -13.98 7.36 2.36
CA PHE A 172 -13.26 7.74 3.58
C PHE A 172 -11.83 8.10 3.19
N GLU A 173 -11.42 9.33 3.49
CA GLU A 173 -10.11 9.83 3.14
C GLU A 173 -9.64 10.83 4.20
N ILE A 174 -8.39 10.65 4.67
CA ILE A 174 -7.76 11.51 5.68
C ILE A 174 -7.18 12.79 5.09
N SER A 175 -6.84 12.79 3.78
CA SER A 175 -6.36 13.97 3.08
C SER A 175 -7.50 14.92 2.73
N ASP A 176 -7.17 16.15 2.31
CA ASP A 176 -8.16 17.16 1.91
C ASP A 176 -8.69 17.02 0.47
N SER A 177 -8.62 15.79 -0.09
CA SER A 177 -9.14 15.51 -1.43
C SER A 177 -10.64 15.80 -1.52
N THR A 178 -11.04 16.47 -2.59
CA THR A 178 -12.46 16.75 -2.87
C THR A 178 -13.05 15.54 -3.61
N PRO A 179 -14.11 14.90 -3.11
CA PRO A 179 -14.77 13.80 -3.80
C PRO A 179 -15.35 14.21 -5.15
N LEU A 180 -15.42 13.26 -6.07
CA LEU A 180 -16.13 13.45 -7.32
C LEU A 180 -17.64 13.63 -7.07
N GLU A 181 -18.33 14.25 -8.03
CA GLU A 181 -19.77 14.43 -7.99
C GLU A 181 -20.50 13.09 -7.78
N GLY A 182 -21.49 13.09 -6.89
CA GLY A 182 -22.24 11.89 -6.53
C GLY A 182 -21.57 10.96 -5.53
N ILE A 183 -20.39 11.32 -4.98
CA ILE A 183 -19.69 10.60 -3.93
C ILE A 183 -19.68 11.42 -2.64
N ALA A 184 -20.20 10.87 -1.55
CA ALA A 184 -20.20 11.52 -0.25
C ALA A 184 -18.89 11.25 0.51
N ARG A 185 -18.26 12.32 1.04
CA ARG A 185 -17.05 12.19 1.87
C ARG A 185 -17.41 11.91 3.32
N ILE A 186 -16.65 11.02 3.94
CA ILE A 186 -16.61 10.79 5.38
C ILE A 186 -15.20 11.11 5.84
N SER A 187 -15.06 12.09 6.73
CA SER A 187 -13.75 12.58 7.17
C SER A 187 -13.30 11.99 8.50
N ASN A 188 -14.21 11.38 9.26
CA ASN A 188 -13.89 10.73 10.52
C ASN A 188 -14.27 9.25 10.44
N GLU A 189 -13.31 8.36 10.73
CA GLU A 189 -13.57 6.91 10.71
C GLU A 189 -14.67 6.48 11.68
N ALA A 190 -14.86 7.21 12.79
CA ALA A 190 -15.92 6.94 13.74
C ALA A 190 -17.33 7.15 13.19
N ASP A 191 -17.47 7.89 12.08
CA ASP A 191 -18.75 8.16 11.41
C ASP A 191 -19.07 7.12 10.33
N LEU A 192 -18.17 6.13 10.11
CA LEU A 192 -18.40 5.06 9.14
C LEU A 192 -19.53 4.14 9.60
N ALA A 193 -20.47 3.91 8.70
CA ALA A 193 -21.52 2.91 8.84
C ALA A 193 -21.06 1.54 8.31
N THR A 194 -22.00 0.65 8.00
CA THR A 194 -21.73 -0.59 7.26
C THR A 194 -22.26 -0.48 5.83
N TYR A 195 -21.49 -1.05 4.89
CA TYR A 195 -21.74 -0.94 3.44
C TYR A 195 -21.89 -2.32 2.81
N SER A 196 -22.62 -2.38 1.70
CA SER A 196 -22.80 -3.62 0.92
C SER A 196 -21.49 -4.04 0.24
N TYR A 197 -20.64 -3.05 -0.10
CA TYR A 197 -19.33 -3.23 -0.71
C TYR A 197 -18.35 -2.23 -0.08
N VAL A 198 -17.20 -2.71 0.36
CA VAL A 198 -16.08 -1.89 0.82
C VAL A 198 -14.88 -2.19 -0.07
N GLN A 199 -14.21 -1.15 -0.53
CA GLN A 199 -12.98 -1.26 -1.31
C GLN A 199 -11.81 -0.72 -0.50
N ILE A 200 -10.68 -1.43 -0.57
CA ILE A 200 -9.38 -0.97 -0.09
C ILE A 200 -8.37 -1.18 -1.21
N ALA A 201 -8.05 -0.10 -1.92
CA ALA A 201 -7.24 -0.15 -3.14
C ALA A 201 -5.99 0.71 -3.01
N HIS A 202 -4.82 0.09 -3.15
CA HIS A 202 -3.52 0.73 -2.98
C HIS A 202 -3.36 1.42 -1.61
N VAL A 203 -3.64 0.67 -0.55
CA VAL A 203 -3.49 1.11 0.85
C VAL A 203 -2.65 0.12 1.65
N LEU A 204 -2.88 -1.19 1.48
CA LEU A 204 -2.25 -2.22 2.32
C LEU A 204 -0.73 -2.27 2.17
N GLU A 205 -0.20 -1.90 1.01
CA GLU A 205 1.24 -1.83 0.75
C GLU A 205 1.95 -0.72 1.55
N HIS A 206 1.19 0.24 2.06
CA HIS A 206 1.71 1.40 2.76
C HIS A 206 1.64 1.32 4.29
N VAL A 207 0.82 0.40 4.84
CA VAL A 207 0.48 0.42 6.27
C VAL A 207 1.38 -0.51 7.09
N PRO A 208 1.77 -0.11 8.32
CA PRO A 208 2.61 -0.92 9.18
C PRO A 208 1.98 -2.25 9.58
N GLU A 209 0.67 -2.28 9.82
CA GLU A 209 -0.09 -3.41 10.37
C GLU A 209 -1.27 -3.81 9.47
N PRO A 210 -1.01 -4.46 8.30
CA PRO A 210 -2.05 -4.74 7.30
C PRO A 210 -3.16 -5.65 7.83
N LEU A 211 -2.86 -6.65 8.66
CA LEU A 211 -3.90 -7.53 9.23
C LEU A 211 -4.82 -6.76 10.18
N ALA A 212 -4.26 -5.89 11.01
CA ALA A 212 -5.04 -5.07 11.93
C ALA A 212 -5.97 -4.12 11.17
N LEU A 213 -5.43 -3.46 10.12
CA LEU A 213 -6.23 -2.61 9.25
C LEU A 213 -7.35 -3.38 8.54
N LEU A 214 -7.04 -4.55 7.94
CA LEU A 214 -8.05 -5.32 7.22
C LEU A 214 -9.17 -5.81 8.14
N LYS A 215 -8.85 -6.24 9.38
CA LYS A 215 -9.86 -6.58 10.40
C LYS A 215 -10.75 -5.39 10.73
N ARG A 216 -10.18 -4.20 10.89
CA ARG A 216 -10.93 -2.96 11.14
C ARG A 216 -11.83 -2.61 9.97
N VAL A 217 -11.31 -2.61 8.74
CA VAL A 217 -12.07 -2.31 7.52
C VAL A 217 -13.19 -3.34 7.30
N SER A 218 -12.96 -4.62 7.62
CA SER A 218 -13.99 -5.66 7.50
C SER A 218 -15.20 -5.42 8.40
N SER A 219 -15.06 -4.65 9.48
CA SER A 219 -16.18 -4.30 10.35
C SER A 219 -17.18 -3.34 9.69
N PHE A 220 -16.73 -2.59 8.68
CA PHE A 220 -17.58 -1.70 7.87
C PHE A 220 -18.27 -2.40 6.71
N VAL A 221 -18.04 -3.69 6.51
CA VAL A 221 -18.78 -4.50 5.54
C VAL A 221 -20.05 -5.06 6.20
N LYS A 222 -21.21 -4.97 5.56
CA LYS A 222 -22.43 -5.64 6.04
C LYS A 222 -22.24 -7.16 6.14
N PRO A 223 -22.97 -7.89 7.02
CA PRO A 223 -23.04 -9.35 6.95
C PRO A 223 -23.38 -9.80 5.51
N SER A 224 -22.69 -10.79 4.99
CA SER A 224 -22.75 -11.24 3.57
C SER A 224 -22.38 -10.19 2.51
N GLY A 225 -21.95 -9.00 2.92
CA GLY A 225 -21.40 -7.99 2.03
C GLY A 225 -19.99 -8.31 1.55
N TYR A 226 -19.47 -7.48 0.68
CA TYR A 226 -18.22 -7.73 -0.03
C TYR A 226 -17.12 -6.75 0.38
N LEU A 227 -15.89 -7.27 0.47
CA LEU A 227 -14.67 -6.50 0.62
C LEU A 227 -13.77 -6.76 -0.58
N PHE A 228 -13.38 -5.70 -1.27
CA PHE A 228 -12.45 -5.75 -2.38
C PHE A 228 -11.08 -5.21 -1.95
N ILE A 229 -10.04 -5.95 -2.33
CA ILE A 229 -8.65 -5.59 -2.09
C ILE A 229 -7.96 -5.45 -3.45
N GLU A 230 -7.24 -4.35 -3.64
CA GLU A 230 -6.34 -4.16 -4.78
C GLU A 230 -4.98 -3.66 -4.27
N VAL A 231 -3.90 -4.36 -4.67
CA VAL A 231 -2.51 -3.99 -4.35
C VAL A 231 -1.61 -4.24 -5.57
N PRO A 232 -0.48 -3.53 -5.71
CA PRO A 232 0.50 -3.85 -6.75
C PRO A 232 1.19 -5.19 -6.44
N GLN A 233 1.51 -5.95 -7.48
CA GLN A 233 2.43 -7.08 -7.43
C GLN A 233 3.78 -6.64 -7.97
N GLU A 234 4.67 -6.20 -7.12
CA GLU A 234 5.97 -5.64 -7.50
C GLU A 234 7.06 -6.70 -7.66
N LEU A 235 6.81 -7.88 -7.11
CA LEU A 235 7.67 -9.05 -7.22
C LEU A 235 6.98 -10.16 -8.01
N THR A 236 7.72 -10.81 -8.88
CA THR A 236 7.28 -12.01 -9.58
C THR A 236 7.25 -13.22 -8.63
N ASP A 237 6.51 -14.26 -8.98
CA ASP A 237 6.48 -15.50 -8.20
C ASP A 237 7.87 -16.14 -8.10
N ALA A 238 8.72 -15.99 -9.14
CA ALA A 238 10.11 -16.45 -9.12
C ALA A 238 10.94 -15.67 -8.09
N GLU A 239 10.82 -14.33 -8.03
CA GLU A 239 11.51 -13.51 -7.03
C GLU A 239 11.06 -13.85 -5.60
N PHE A 240 9.78 -14.13 -5.36
CA PHE A 240 9.31 -14.62 -4.06
C PHE A 240 9.93 -15.98 -3.70
N ALA A 241 10.06 -16.89 -4.67
CA ALA A 241 10.70 -18.21 -4.43
C ALA A 241 12.20 -18.06 -4.13
N GLU A 242 12.90 -17.17 -4.83
CA GLU A 242 14.31 -16.86 -4.58
C GLU A 242 14.50 -16.25 -3.18
N LEU A 243 13.68 -15.30 -2.77
CA LEU A 243 13.74 -14.74 -1.42
C LEU A 243 13.51 -15.80 -0.34
N LYS A 244 12.57 -16.73 -0.54
CA LYS A 244 12.36 -17.87 0.36
C LYS A 244 13.60 -18.76 0.45
N SER A 245 14.29 -19.00 -0.64
CA SER A 245 15.53 -19.78 -0.66
C SER A 245 16.73 -19.04 -0.02
N GLY A 246 16.63 -17.73 0.13
CA GLY A 246 17.68 -16.85 0.68
C GLY A 246 18.53 -16.17 -0.38
N ILE A 247 18.09 -16.19 -1.62
CA ILE A 247 18.69 -15.45 -2.72
C ILE A 247 17.94 -14.11 -2.81
N ALA A 248 18.66 -13.00 -2.67
CA ALA A 248 18.11 -11.68 -2.93
C ALA A 248 18.39 -11.32 -4.40
N PRO A 249 17.37 -11.31 -5.28
CA PRO A 249 17.59 -11.13 -6.71
C PRO A 249 18.04 -9.70 -7.03
N ARG A 250 17.57 -8.74 -6.26
CA ARG A 250 17.88 -7.31 -6.38
C ARG A 250 17.53 -6.56 -5.09
N GLY A 251 17.94 -5.31 -4.97
CA GLY A 251 17.40 -4.41 -3.95
C GLY A 251 15.89 -4.24 -4.11
N LEU A 252 15.15 -4.27 -3.02
CA LEU A 252 13.70 -4.03 -3.02
C LEU A 252 13.45 -2.53 -2.87
N PRO A 253 12.75 -1.87 -3.79
CA PRO A 253 12.52 -0.42 -3.71
C PRO A 253 11.52 -0.10 -2.59
N VAL A 254 11.98 0.59 -1.56
CA VAL A 254 11.16 1.11 -0.46
C VAL A 254 11.01 2.62 -0.66
N HIS A 255 9.94 3.03 -1.36
CA HIS A 255 9.62 4.44 -1.60
C HIS A 255 8.38 4.89 -0.82
N GLU A 256 7.23 4.30 -1.08
CA GLU A 256 5.99 4.43 -0.31
C GLU A 256 5.54 3.05 0.15
N HIS A 257 5.90 1.99 -0.60
CA HIS A 257 5.55 0.62 -0.31
C HIS A 257 6.55 0.01 0.66
N ILE A 258 6.04 -0.46 1.79
CA ILE A 258 6.78 -1.16 2.84
C ILE A 258 6.39 -2.64 2.92
N ASN A 259 5.36 -3.03 2.17
CA ASN A 259 4.80 -4.37 2.10
C ASN A 259 4.68 -4.81 0.64
N PHE A 260 5.07 -6.06 0.36
CA PHE A 260 5.04 -6.65 -0.99
C PHE A 260 4.19 -7.92 -0.96
N TYR A 261 3.22 -7.97 -1.85
CA TYR A 261 2.18 -8.98 -1.85
C TYR A 261 2.32 -9.97 -3.00
N SER A 262 2.02 -11.23 -2.69
CA SER A 262 1.78 -12.33 -3.62
C SER A 262 0.35 -12.84 -3.46
N ILE A 263 -0.15 -13.66 -4.36
CA ILE A 263 -1.45 -14.34 -4.22
C ILE A 263 -1.54 -15.13 -2.89
N PRO A 264 -0.53 -15.93 -2.48
CA PRO A 264 -0.54 -16.57 -1.17
C PRO A 264 -0.61 -15.57 0.00
N ALA A 265 0.09 -14.42 -0.10
CA ALA A 265 0.06 -13.41 0.96
C ALA A 265 -1.35 -12.83 1.14
N ILE A 266 -2.02 -12.44 0.07
CA ILE A 266 -3.40 -11.92 0.12
C ILE A 266 -4.36 -13.01 0.61
N THR A 267 -4.23 -14.26 0.13
CA THR A 267 -5.09 -15.38 0.56
C THR A 267 -4.98 -15.61 2.08
N CYS A 268 -3.76 -15.61 2.62
CA CYS A 268 -3.54 -15.78 4.05
C CYS A 268 -4.03 -14.57 4.86
N LEU A 269 -3.87 -13.34 4.35
CA LEU A 269 -4.36 -12.12 4.98
C LEU A 269 -5.88 -12.14 5.13
N VAL A 270 -6.59 -12.47 4.05
CA VAL A 270 -8.06 -12.59 4.00
C VAL A 270 -8.55 -13.61 5.02
N LYS A 271 -7.93 -14.80 5.04
CA LYS A 271 -8.26 -15.87 6.01
C LYS A 271 -7.99 -15.41 7.45
N ALA A 272 -6.86 -14.78 7.72
CA ALA A 272 -6.49 -14.30 9.06
C ALA A 272 -7.40 -13.15 9.54
N ALA A 273 -8.00 -12.40 8.60
CA ALA A 273 -9.00 -11.38 8.89
C ALA A 273 -10.41 -11.96 9.14
N GLY A 274 -10.63 -13.27 8.95
CA GLY A 274 -11.92 -13.93 9.13
C GLY A 274 -12.90 -13.70 8.00
N LEU A 275 -12.40 -13.43 6.79
CA LEU A 275 -13.17 -13.23 5.57
C LEU A 275 -13.12 -14.50 4.69
N ASP A 276 -14.16 -14.71 3.89
CA ASP A 276 -14.21 -15.76 2.88
C ASP A 276 -13.70 -15.22 1.55
N LEU A 277 -12.68 -15.86 0.96
CA LEU A 277 -12.15 -15.48 -0.35
C LEU A 277 -13.10 -15.97 -1.45
N VAL A 278 -13.71 -15.05 -2.18
CA VAL A 278 -14.63 -15.35 -3.31
C VAL A 278 -13.84 -15.55 -4.59
N SER A 279 -12.91 -14.65 -4.89
CA SER A 279 -12.10 -14.71 -6.11
C SER A 279 -10.80 -13.92 -5.92
N ILE A 280 -9.72 -14.37 -6.58
CA ILE A 280 -8.44 -13.66 -6.61
C ILE A 280 -7.83 -13.80 -8.00
N GLN A 281 -7.19 -12.73 -8.49
CA GLN A 281 -6.49 -12.73 -9.78
C GLN A 281 -5.30 -11.76 -9.81
N SER A 282 -4.33 -12.05 -10.67
CA SER A 282 -3.32 -11.09 -11.15
C SER A 282 -3.79 -10.49 -12.47
N VAL A 283 -3.67 -9.19 -12.61
CA VAL A 283 -4.07 -8.45 -13.82
C VAL A 283 -2.88 -7.65 -14.33
N HIS A 284 -2.52 -7.84 -15.60
CA HIS A 284 -1.61 -6.93 -16.28
C HIS A 284 -2.36 -5.66 -16.65
N ALA A 285 -1.91 -4.53 -16.14
CA ALA A 285 -2.53 -3.22 -16.33
C ALA A 285 -1.57 -2.27 -17.08
N ASP A 286 -2.05 -1.71 -18.16
CA ASP A 286 -1.44 -0.55 -18.81
C ASP A 286 -2.13 0.70 -18.30
N LEU A 287 -1.39 1.51 -17.54
CA LEU A 287 -1.88 2.73 -16.91
C LEU A 287 -1.63 3.98 -17.75
N GLY A 288 -1.06 3.79 -18.96
CA GLY A 288 -0.71 4.86 -19.89
C GLY A 288 0.65 5.51 -19.61
N TRP A 289 1.08 5.51 -18.37
CA TRP A 289 2.39 6.02 -17.95
C TRP A 289 3.34 4.91 -17.48
N THR A 290 2.80 3.74 -17.18
CA THR A 290 3.54 2.50 -16.86
C THR A 290 2.67 1.28 -17.08
N THR A 291 3.32 0.13 -17.22
CA THR A 291 2.67 -1.18 -17.15
C THR A 291 3.03 -1.84 -15.82
N CYS A 292 2.07 -2.45 -15.16
CA CYS A 292 2.27 -3.13 -13.89
C CYS A 292 1.38 -4.37 -13.76
N ILE A 293 1.66 -5.17 -12.74
CA ILE A 293 0.77 -6.25 -12.33
C ILE A 293 0.03 -5.80 -11.07
N ILE A 294 -1.27 -6.02 -11.05
CA ILE A 294 -2.15 -5.68 -9.94
C ILE A 294 -2.79 -6.97 -9.43
N LEU A 295 -2.72 -7.22 -8.12
CA LEU A 295 -3.47 -8.28 -7.45
C LEU A 295 -4.85 -7.75 -7.04
N ARG A 296 -5.89 -8.49 -7.39
CA ARG A 296 -7.28 -8.21 -7.02
C ARG A 296 -7.86 -9.38 -6.27
N ALA A 297 -8.42 -9.13 -5.10
CA ALA A 297 -9.15 -10.13 -4.33
C ALA A 297 -10.54 -9.60 -3.96
N LEU A 298 -11.57 -10.39 -4.20
CA LEU A 298 -12.92 -10.19 -3.72
C LEU A 298 -13.16 -11.15 -2.57
N CYS A 299 -13.58 -10.62 -1.44
CA CYS A 299 -13.87 -11.35 -0.23
C CYS A 299 -15.31 -11.11 0.18
N GLN A 300 -15.88 -12.02 0.94
CA GLN A 300 -17.19 -11.89 1.54
C GLN A 300 -17.07 -11.92 3.07
N ARG A 301 -17.80 -11.04 3.75
CA ARG A 301 -17.94 -11.11 5.20
C ARG A 301 -18.92 -12.24 5.54
N PRO A 302 -18.54 -13.23 6.37
CA PRO A 302 -19.45 -14.26 6.82
C PRO A 302 -20.71 -13.68 7.50
N ASN A 303 -21.83 -14.37 7.33
CA ASN A 303 -23.10 -14.02 8.00
C ASN A 303 -23.14 -14.61 9.43
N ARG A 304 -22.19 -14.14 10.29
CA ARG A 304 -22.10 -14.59 11.68
C ARG A 304 -22.59 -13.52 12.63
#